data_874014bfdd5d4cdeed251ad7b7f73105
#
_entry.id   874014bfdd5d4cdeed251ad7b7f73105
#
_cell.length_a   1.000
_cell.length_b   1.000
_cell.length_c   1.000
_cell.angle_alpha   90.00
_cell.angle_beta   90.00
_cell.angle_gamma   90.00
#
_symmetry.space_group_name_H-M   'P 1'
#
loop_
_entity.id
_entity.type
_entity.pdbx_description
1 polymer ?
#
loop_
_entity_poly.entity_id
_entity_poly.type
_entity_poly.pdbx_seq_one_letter_code
_entity_poly.pdbx_strand_id
1 'polypeptide(L)'
;ACPQRPVVTFTGDAGFWYHIAEVETAVRWKINSVTVVNNNGGGNQSKRGFDRAYGGEQTAQARELWTYNPMNFARLAEDMGALGIRVETPGEFAGALARALKADRPAIIDVVTDIEAIAPAAVS
;
A
#
# COMPACT_ATOMS: atom_id res chain seq x y z
N ALA A 1 -2.71 -16.39 16.89
CA ALA A 1 -2.78 -17.44 15.93
C ALA A 1 -1.44 -18.19 15.82
N CYS A 2 -0.51 -17.81 14.94
CA CYS A 2 0.74 -18.57 14.73
C CYS A 2 1.95 -17.64 14.90
N PRO A 3 2.44 -17.40 16.12
CA PRO A 3 3.51 -16.43 16.36
C PRO A 3 4.86 -16.81 15.70
N GLN A 4 5.01 -18.08 15.30
CA GLN A 4 6.21 -18.57 14.63
C GLN A 4 6.18 -18.41 13.09
N ARG A 5 5.10 -17.91 12.54
CA ARG A 5 4.95 -17.75 11.08
C ARG A 5 4.94 -16.27 10.71
N PRO A 6 5.67 -15.87 9.67
CA PRO A 6 5.59 -14.50 9.17
C PRO A 6 4.17 -14.20 8.66
N VAL A 7 3.71 -13.00 8.94
CA VAL A 7 2.42 -12.49 8.45
C VAL A 7 2.71 -11.36 7.47
N VAL A 8 2.24 -11.52 6.25
CA VAL A 8 2.33 -10.50 5.20
C VAL A 8 0.91 -10.10 4.80
N THR A 9 0.62 -8.82 4.91
CA THR A 9 -0.64 -8.21 4.45
C THR A 9 -0.39 -7.45 3.16
N PHE A 10 -1.29 -7.57 2.21
CA PHE A 10 -1.29 -6.76 0.99
C PHE A 10 -2.54 -5.88 0.96
N THR A 11 -2.37 -4.57 0.74
CA THR A 11 -3.47 -3.60 0.68
C THR A 11 -3.17 -2.50 -0.33
N GLY A 12 -4.20 -1.82 -0.81
CA GLY A 12 -4.04 -0.55 -1.52
C GLY A 12 -3.85 0.62 -0.56
N ASP A 13 -3.41 1.75 -1.08
CA ASP A 13 -3.25 3.00 -0.32
C ASP A 13 -4.54 3.45 0.37
N ALA A 14 -5.68 3.40 -0.32
CA ALA A 14 -6.98 3.71 0.26
C ALA A 14 -7.30 2.82 1.48
N GLY A 15 -7.11 1.50 1.34
CA GLY A 15 -7.32 0.56 2.44
C GLY A 15 -6.34 0.78 3.59
N PHE A 16 -5.10 1.14 3.28
CA PHE A 16 -4.10 1.43 4.30
C PHE A 16 -4.45 2.69 5.11
N TRP A 17 -4.99 3.73 4.48
CA TRP A 17 -5.45 4.93 5.17
C TRP A 17 -6.48 4.66 6.25
N TYR A 18 -7.38 3.70 6.05
CA TYR A 18 -8.37 3.33 7.07
C TYR A 18 -7.78 2.69 8.32
N HIS A 19 -6.56 2.14 8.22
CA HIS A 19 -5.95 1.32 9.27
C HIS A 19 -4.54 1.79 9.67
N ILE A 20 -4.12 2.96 9.22
CA ILE A 20 -2.76 3.45 9.45
C ILE A 20 -2.41 3.57 10.94
N ALA A 21 -3.38 3.87 11.79
CA ALA A 21 -3.20 3.93 13.24
C ALA A 21 -2.75 2.59 13.85
N GLU A 22 -3.07 1.47 13.19
CA GLU A 22 -2.65 0.14 13.66
C GLU A 22 -1.14 -0.11 13.50
N VAL A 23 -0.43 0.72 12.75
CA VAL A 23 1.03 0.71 12.70
C VAL A 23 1.59 1.06 14.09
N GLU A 24 1.04 2.08 14.77
CA GLU A 24 1.41 2.42 16.15
C GLU A 24 1.10 1.25 17.11
N THR A 25 -0.08 0.67 16.97
CA THR A 25 -0.47 -0.51 17.76
C THR A 25 0.53 -1.65 17.59
N ALA A 26 0.91 -1.94 16.35
CA ALA A 26 1.88 -2.99 16.07
C ALA A 26 3.27 -2.69 16.65
N VAL A 27 3.71 -1.44 16.58
CA VAL A 27 4.99 -0.99 17.17
C VAL A 27 4.94 -1.13 18.70
N ARG A 28 3.91 -0.61 19.34
CA ARG A 28 3.74 -0.64 20.80
C ARG A 28 3.68 -2.05 21.36
N TRP A 29 3.03 -2.96 20.65
CA TRP A 29 2.86 -4.36 21.05
C TRP A 29 3.90 -5.30 20.44
N LYS A 30 4.89 -4.78 19.71
CA LYS A 30 5.97 -5.57 19.06
C LYS A 30 5.42 -6.70 18.18
N ILE A 31 4.41 -6.37 17.38
CA ILE A 31 3.80 -7.31 16.44
C ILE A 31 4.55 -7.21 15.11
N ASN A 32 5.45 -8.15 14.86
CA ASN A 32 6.32 -8.15 13.68
C ASN A 32 5.54 -8.65 12.44
N SER A 33 4.67 -7.80 11.91
CA SER A 33 3.97 -8.04 10.65
C SER A 33 4.59 -7.21 9.52
N VAL A 34 4.46 -7.67 8.29
CA VAL A 34 4.85 -6.94 7.08
C VAL A 34 3.59 -6.52 6.35
N THR A 35 3.44 -5.24 6.08
CA THR A 35 2.35 -4.72 5.24
C THR A 35 2.93 -4.17 3.95
N VAL A 36 2.48 -4.69 2.82
CA VAL A 36 2.79 -4.20 1.48
C VAL A 36 1.65 -3.30 1.04
N VAL A 37 1.97 -2.04 0.80
CA VAL A 37 1.01 -1.03 0.33
C VAL A 37 1.21 -0.82 -1.16
N ASN A 38 0.21 -1.16 -1.96
CA ASN A 38 0.12 -0.82 -3.37
C ASN A 38 -0.30 0.66 -3.48
N ASN A 39 0.68 1.54 -3.61
CA ASN A 39 0.52 2.99 -3.58
C ASN A 39 0.45 3.54 -5.01
N ASN A 40 -0.76 3.68 -5.51
CA ASN A 40 -1.02 4.26 -6.83
C ASN A 40 -1.57 5.69 -6.77
N GLY A 41 -1.64 6.29 -5.57
CA GLY A 41 -2.06 7.67 -5.35
C GLY A 41 -3.56 7.92 -5.57
N GLY A 42 -4.39 6.88 -5.48
CA GLY A 42 -5.82 7.09 -5.66
C GLY A 42 -6.72 5.87 -5.53
N GLY A 43 -8.02 6.14 -5.51
CA GLY A 43 -9.06 5.12 -5.49
C GLY A 43 -9.32 4.51 -6.87
N ASN A 44 -8.52 3.55 -7.30
CA ASN A 44 -8.63 2.93 -8.64
C ASN A 44 -10.05 2.38 -8.93
N GLN A 45 -10.72 1.78 -7.96
CA GLN A 45 -12.10 1.31 -8.15
C GLN A 45 -13.06 2.47 -8.41
N SER A 46 -12.90 3.59 -7.71
CA SER A 46 -13.69 4.80 -7.93
C SER A 46 -13.43 5.38 -9.32
N LYS A 47 -12.15 5.52 -9.71
CA LYS A 47 -11.78 5.96 -11.06
C LYS A 47 -12.46 5.11 -12.14
N ARG A 48 -12.36 3.78 -12.04
CA ARG A 48 -12.99 2.87 -12.99
C ARG A 48 -14.53 2.93 -12.98
N GLY A 49 -15.11 3.20 -11.82
CA GLY A 49 -16.54 3.45 -11.69
C GLY A 49 -16.96 4.70 -12.48
N PHE A 50 -16.20 5.78 -12.36
CA PHE A 50 -16.39 7.00 -13.13
C PHE A 50 -16.20 6.78 -14.64
N ASP A 51 -15.11 6.14 -15.03
CA ASP A 51 -14.84 5.82 -16.44
C ASP A 51 -16.02 5.08 -17.08
N ARG A 52 -16.58 4.11 -16.36
CA ARG A 52 -17.73 3.33 -16.82
C ARG A 52 -19.01 4.15 -16.88
N ALA A 53 -19.25 5.01 -15.90
CA ALA A 53 -20.49 5.78 -15.79
C ALA A 53 -20.52 6.97 -16.76
N TYR A 54 -19.36 7.56 -17.06
CA TYR A 54 -19.25 8.81 -17.84
C TYR A 54 -18.44 8.66 -19.13
N GLY A 55 -18.31 7.44 -19.66
CA GLY A 55 -17.64 7.19 -20.93
C GLY A 55 -16.14 7.52 -20.95
N GLY A 56 -15.48 7.46 -19.82
CA GLY A 56 -14.06 7.77 -19.68
C GLY A 56 -13.74 9.26 -19.54
N GLU A 57 -14.74 10.14 -19.51
CA GLU A 57 -14.51 11.56 -19.34
C GLU A 57 -14.21 11.90 -17.87
N GLN A 58 -12.96 12.24 -17.59
CA GLN A 58 -12.48 12.64 -16.27
C GLN A 58 -12.46 14.15 -16.11
N THR A 59 -13.56 14.72 -15.63
CA THR A 59 -13.62 16.14 -15.26
C THR A 59 -12.75 16.44 -14.04
N ALA A 60 -12.48 17.73 -13.77
CA ALA A 60 -11.75 18.13 -12.56
C ALA A 60 -12.46 17.64 -11.29
N GLN A 61 -13.79 17.78 -11.22
CA GLN A 61 -14.60 17.33 -10.10
C GLN A 61 -14.57 15.79 -9.94
N ALA A 62 -14.59 15.04 -11.04
CA ALA A 62 -14.47 13.59 -10.98
C ALA A 62 -13.14 13.15 -10.38
N ARG A 63 -12.04 13.82 -10.76
CA ARG A 63 -10.70 13.51 -10.23
C ARG A 63 -10.58 13.75 -8.73
N GLU A 64 -11.22 14.79 -8.19
CA GLU A 64 -11.21 15.10 -6.76
C GLU A 64 -11.77 13.94 -5.91
N LEU A 65 -12.64 13.10 -6.48
CA LEU A 65 -13.27 12.00 -5.76
C LEU A 65 -12.40 10.74 -5.62
N TRP A 66 -11.35 10.61 -6.43
CA TRP A 66 -10.53 9.40 -6.40
C TRP A 66 -9.02 9.66 -6.32
N THR A 67 -8.56 10.89 -6.55
CA THR A 67 -7.13 11.25 -6.47
C THR A 67 -6.76 11.60 -5.04
N TYR A 68 -5.66 11.05 -4.57
CA TYR A 68 -5.06 11.38 -3.27
C TYR A 68 -3.81 12.23 -3.46
N ASN A 69 -3.46 12.99 -2.43
CA ASN A 69 -2.15 13.62 -2.39
C ASN A 69 -1.05 12.54 -2.38
N PRO A 70 0.04 12.75 -3.15
CA PRO A 70 1.16 11.82 -3.11
C PRO A 70 1.66 11.63 -1.67
N MET A 71 1.74 10.38 -1.23
CA MET A 71 2.17 10.04 0.13
C MET A 71 3.36 9.08 0.08
N ASN A 72 4.29 9.26 1.00
CA ASN A 72 5.34 8.30 1.28
C ASN A 72 4.99 7.56 2.57
N PHE A 73 4.34 6.40 2.43
CA PHE A 73 3.93 5.59 3.58
C PHE A 73 5.11 4.95 4.30
N ALA A 74 6.22 4.72 3.63
CA ALA A 74 7.43 4.22 4.27
C ALA A 74 7.95 5.24 5.29
N ARG A 75 8.06 6.51 4.91
CA ARG A 75 8.51 7.56 5.81
C ARG A 75 7.53 7.76 6.99
N LEU A 76 6.22 7.73 6.69
CA LEU A 76 5.21 7.86 7.74
C LEU A 76 5.29 6.69 8.74
N ALA A 77 5.55 5.49 8.27
CA ALA A 77 5.76 4.32 9.13
C ALA A 77 7.02 4.46 10.00
N GLU A 78 8.09 5.04 9.47
CA GLU A 78 9.31 5.33 10.24
C GLU A 78 9.05 6.34 11.36
N ASP A 79 8.30 7.40 11.08
CA ASP A 79 7.89 8.38 12.09
C ASP A 79 7.05 7.74 13.21
N MET A 80 6.34 6.64 12.93
CA MET A 80 5.59 5.85 13.91
C MET A 80 6.43 4.76 14.59
N GLY A 81 7.71 4.59 14.23
CA GLY A 81 8.63 3.60 14.83
C GLY A 81 8.70 2.25 14.12
N ALA A 82 7.97 2.05 13.04
CA ALA A 82 8.07 0.85 12.21
C ALA A 82 9.29 0.91 11.24
N LEU A 83 9.57 -0.18 10.54
CA LEU A 83 10.50 -0.18 9.42
C LEU A 83 9.76 0.27 8.15
N GLY A 84 10.12 1.40 7.59
CA GLY A 84 9.63 1.86 6.30
C GLY A 84 10.59 1.47 5.17
N ILE A 85 10.05 0.96 4.07
CA ILE A 85 10.82 0.66 2.86
C ILE A 85 10.01 1.14 1.66
N ARG A 86 10.54 2.12 0.92
CA ARG A 86 9.92 2.56 -0.33
C ARG A 86 10.52 1.78 -1.49
N VAL A 87 9.65 1.34 -2.39
CA VAL A 87 9.98 0.59 -3.59
C VAL A 87 9.42 1.37 -4.79
N GLU A 88 10.30 1.78 -5.69
CA GLU A 88 9.95 2.58 -6.88
C GLU A 88 10.17 1.83 -8.18
N THR A 89 10.93 0.73 -8.12
CA THR A 89 11.15 -0.14 -9.27
C THR A 89 10.86 -1.61 -8.94
N PRO A 90 10.37 -2.41 -9.89
CA PRO A 90 10.04 -3.83 -9.64
C PRO A 90 11.21 -4.66 -9.10
N GLY A 91 12.44 -4.34 -9.51
CA GLY A 91 13.63 -5.09 -9.09
C GLY A 91 13.96 -4.94 -7.60
N GLU A 92 13.49 -3.89 -6.94
CA GLU A 92 13.74 -3.62 -5.53
C GLU A 92 12.86 -4.46 -4.59
N PHE A 93 11.70 -4.94 -5.08
CA PHE A 93 10.67 -5.54 -4.24
C PHE A 93 11.15 -6.79 -3.49
N ALA A 94 11.86 -7.69 -4.17
CA ALA A 94 12.35 -8.92 -3.54
C ALA A 94 13.31 -8.63 -2.37
N GLY A 95 14.22 -7.67 -2.55
CA GLY A 95 15.15 -7.22 -1.51
C GLY A 95 14.41 -6.54 -0.35
N ALA A 96 13.43 -5.69 -0.65
CA ALA A 96 12.60 -5.03 0.34
C ALA A 96 11.82 -6.04 1.20
N LEU A 97 11.19 -7.02 0.57
CA LEU A 97 10.45 -8.07 1.28
C LEU A 97 11.38 -8.93 2.15
N ALA A 98 12.53 -9.34 1.62
CA ALA A 98 13.51 -10.11 2.38
C ALA A 98 14.03 -9.34 3.62
N ARG A 99 14.23 -8.03 3.50
CA ARG A 99 14.64 -7.16 4.60
C ARG A 99 13.52 -7.00 5.62
N ALA A 100 12.28 -6.79 5.17
CA ALA A 100 11.12 -6.65 6.03
C ALA A 100 10.84 -7.91 6.85
N LEU A 101 10.94 -9.09 6.24
CA LEU A 101 10.73 -10.38 6.91
C LEU A 101 11.78 -10.70 7.98
N LYS A 102 12.95 -10.07 7.92
CA LYS A 102 14.03 -10.22 8.91
C LYS A 102 14.00 -9.16 10.01
N ALA A 103 13.12 -8.18 9.90
CA ALA A 103 13.02 -7.10 10.86
C ALA A 103 12.48 -7.62 12.20
N ASP A 104 12.96 -7.04 13.29
CA ASP A 104 12.49 -7.29 14.66
C ASP A 104 11.35 -6.37 15.09
N ARG A 105 10.72 -5.69 14.13
CA ARG A 105 9.63 -4.72 14.30
C ARG A 105 8.70 -4.75 13.10
N PRO A 106 7.46 -4.21 13.22
CA PRO A 106 6.57 -4.13 12.07
C PRO A 106 7.22 -3.40 10.91
N ALA A 107 6.91 -3.83 9.68
CA ALA A 107 7.47 -3.25 8.47
C ALA A 107 6.37 -2.87 7.47
N ILE A 108 6.52 -1.69 6.88
CA ILE A 108 5.66 -1.19 5.81
C ILE A 108 6.50 -1.07 4.54
N ILE A 109 6.11 -1.80 3.51
CA ILE A 109 6.70 -1.71 2.16
C ILE A 109 5.76 -0.87 1.30
N ASP A 110 6.16 0.36 1.02
CA ASP A 110 5.42 1.31 0.20
C ASP A 110 5.83 1.15 -1.26
N VAL A 111 5.01 0.44 -2.03
CA VAL A 111 5.29 0.14 -3.45
C VAL A 111 4.58 1.15 -4.33
N VAL A 112 5.36 2.00 -4.99
CA VAL A 112 4.84 2.98 -5.95
C VAL A 112 4.39 2.26 -7.21
N THR A 113 3.14 2.45 -7.58
CA THR A 113 2.54 1.81 -8.76
C THR A 113 1.78 2.82 -9.60
N ASP A 114 1.49 2.43 -10.83
CA ASP A 114 0.67 3.21 -11.75
C ASP A 114 -0.81 2.88 -11.56
N ILE A 115 -1.65 3.90 -11.38
CA ILE A 115 -3.09 3.73 -11.24
C ILE A 115 -3.76 3.18 -12.52
N GLU A 116 -3.11 3.36 -13.68
CA GLU A 116 -3.59 2.84 -14.96
C GLU A 116 -3.21 1.36 -15.17
N ALA A 117 -2.28 0.84 -14.36
CA ALA A 117 -1.89 -0.56 -14.47
C ALA A 117 -3.07 -1.48 -14.13
N ILE A 118 -3.31 -2.44 -15.00
CA ILE A 118 -4.37 -3.44 -14.86
C ILE A 118 -3.72 -4.79 -14.53
N ALA A 119 -4.22 -5.46 -13.50
CA ALA A 119 -3.82 -6.83 -13.25
C ALA A 119 -4.15 -7.70 -14.49
N PRO A 120 -3.25 -8.60 -14.90
CA PRO A 120 -3.56 -9.52 -16.00
C PRO A 120 -4.83 -10.31 -15.66
N ALA A 121 -5.66 -10.55 -16.68
CA ALA A 121 -6.84 -11.39 -16.50
C ALA A 121 -6.40 -12.75 -15.96
N ALA A 122 -7.14 -13.25 -14.97
CA ALA A 122 -6.89 -14.61 -14.49
C ALA A 122 -6.99 -15.58 -15.66
N VAL A 123 -5.93 -16.35 -15.89
CA VAL A 123 -5.95 -17.42 -16.90
C VAL A 123 -6.86 -18.50 -16.34
N SER A 124 -8.00 -18.69 -16.99
CA SER A 124 -8.96 -19.76 -16.65
C SER A 124 -8.42 -21.10 -17.09
#